data_c4a9039895f16c40e3528aa92bde92ea
#
_entry.id   c4a9039895f16c40e3528aa92bde92ea
#
_cell.length_a   1.000
_cell.length_b   1.000
_cell.length_c   1.000
_cell.angle_alpha   90.00
_cell.angle_beta   90.00
_cell.angle_gamma   90.00
#
_symmetry.space_group_name_H-M   'P 1'
#
loop_
_entity.id
_entity.type
_entity.pdbx_description
1 polymer ?
#
loop_
_entity_poly.entity_id
_entity_poly.type
_entity_poly.pdbx_seq_one_letter_code
_entity_poly.pdbx_strand_id
1 'polypeptide(L)'
;MQYIKYAFLCLLLTFVCSVEGRATSGAVPLAIYPQPLSCELSLTEYTPFDRIVVCAEGHSWVAKHLKSWYGKCAPQVVVDDNIANESAFGDEEYEIIIDSEGIKVRARSLQAVRYALYTLRQIAIPSRGTEQVEGWIVPQGRIKDKPQIEFRGVHICWFRETEPWEVERQIRLAAYYKMNYAVIESWGTFKSDVAPWFGWPDATMTKREIKRLKAIADDLGITLIPQINVFGHASQARGYAGKHAALDINPRYQPLFEPLAGWNWCLSNPETRKLLQALIKERYEAFGCPPYFHIGGDEAHQPSCPDCASKPYSQLFLEHIEAINETISSLGARTMMWHDMLIERGDSRWQGFVVNGSKETAAGFLKFPRDIIICDWYYDGAQSAYPTIDYFKEQGFSVLSCPWNNTGGIIAQSRYAHKSGIMGVLGTTWHHYFGGSLPNIYYTLANAMWNPEAHISTSVNDYIRQMVHTHIRQIGWDMKLKNPRHAGTYYEEIPPEPFLNN
;
A
#
# COMPACT_ATOMS: atom_id res chain seq x y z
N MET A 1 -27.28 5.37 -39.09
CA MET A 1 -25.97 6.01 -38.80
C MET A 1 -25.49 5.75 -37.38
N GLN A 2 -25.74 4.55 -36.84
CA GLN A 2 -25.44 4.19 -35.43
C GLN A 2 -24.51 2.97 -35.33
N TYR A 3 -24.08 2.40 -36.44
CA TYR A 3 -23.23 1.19 -36.47
C TYR A 3 -21.73 1.46 -36.68
N ILE A 4 -21.33 2.71 -36.88
CA ILE A 4 -19.91 3.05 -37.19
C ILE A 4 -19.11 3.36 -35.91
N LYS A 5 -19.73 3.62 -34.76
CA LYS A 5 -19.03 3.93 -33.51
C LYS A 5 -18.42 2.73 -32.78
N TYR A 6 -18.83 1.52 -33.07
CA TYR A 6 -18.31 0.31 -32.40
C TYR A 6 -17.13 -0.37 -33.12
N ALA A 7 -16.93 -0.07 -34.39
CA ALA A 7 -15.76 -0.58 -35.15
C ALA A 7 -14.44 0.14 -34.77
N PHE A 8 -14.51 1.36 -34.22
CA PHE A 8 -13.32 2.13 -33.85
C PHE A 8 -12.75 1.73 -32.45
N LEU A 9 -13.54 1.08 -31.60
CA LEU A 9 -13.06 0.65 -30.28
C LEU A 9 -12.26 -0.65 -30.35
N CYS A 10 -12.44 -1.45 -31.37
CA CYS A 10 -11.66 -2.69 -31.59
C CYS A 10 -10.30 -2.45 -32.26
N LEU A 11 -10.07 -1.31 -32.90
CA LEU A 11 -8.83 -1.04 -33.65
C LEU A 11 -7.74 -0.33 -32.84
N LEU A 12 -8.04 0.18 -31.63
CA LEU A 12 -7.05 0.82 -30.75
C LEU A 12 -6.40 -0.14 -29.76
N LEU A 13 -6.75 -1.42 -29.77
CA LEU A 13 -6.19 -2.49 -28.92
C LEU A 13 -4.89 -3.10 -29.48
N THR A 14 -4.38 -2.64 -30.62
CA THR A 14 -3.22 -3.29 -31.28
C THR A 14 -1.87 -2.65 -31.00
N PHE A 15 -1.72 -1.75 -30.04
CA PHE A 15 -0.44 -1.05 -29.88
C PHE A 15 0.08 -0.98 -28.42
N VAL A 16 0.11 -2.06 -27.68
CA VAL A 16 1.04 -2.19 -26.52
C VAL A 16 1.21 -3.66 -26.15
N CYS A 17 2.13 -4.34 -26.76
CA CYS A 17 2.91 -5.46 -26.19
C CYS A 17 3.87 -6.00 -27.26
N SER A 18 5.06 -5.45 -27.33
CA SER A 18 6.21 -6.13 -27.89
C SER A 18 7.07 -6.65 -26.75
N VAL A 19 6.78 -7.84 -26.29
CA VAL A 19 7.76 -8.67 -25.60
C VAL A 19 8.20 -9.71 -26.64
N GLU A 20 9.47 -9.73 -26.98
CA GLU A 20 10.10 -10.79 -27.77
C GLU A 20 10.13 -12.09 -26.96
N GLY A 21 9.00 -12.75 -26.91
CA GLY A 21 8.82 -14.16 -26.62
C GLY A 21 7.76 -14.62 -27.59
N ARG A 22 8.11 -15.54 -28.52
CA ARG A 22 7.31 -16.06 -29.63
C ARG A 22 5.80 -16.01 -29.32
N ALA A 23 5.13 -14.99 -29.83
CA ALA A 23 3.68 -14.91 -29.85
C ALA A 23 3.17 -15.99 -30.82
N THR A 24 2.55 -17.02 -30.28
CA THR A 24 1.64 -17.84 -31.06
C THR A 24 0.47 -16.95 -31.48
N SER A 25 0.23 -16.89 -32.79
CA SER A 25 -0.75 -16.02 -33.43
C SER A 25 -2.14 -16.16 -32.76
N GLY A 26 -2.68 -15.09 -32.22
CA GLY A 26 -4.11 -15.00 -31.92
C GLY A 26 -4.56 -14.49 -30.55
N ALA A 27 -3.64 -14.21 -29.62
CA ALA A 27 -4.07 -13.75 -28.28
C ALA A 27 -4.00 -12.22 -28.14
N VAL A 28 -5.14 -11.56 -27.90
CA VAL A 28 -5.15 -10.18 -27.36
C VAL A 28 -4.83 -10.30 -25.89
N PRO A 29 -3.80 -9.63 -25.38
CA PRO A 29 -3.55 -9.65 -23.95
C PRO A 29 -4.71 -8.96 -23.23
N LEU A 30 -5.48 -9.73 -22.49
CA LEU A 30 -6.38 -9.17 -21.47
C LEU A 30 -5.51 -8.39 -20.50
N ALA A 31 -5.90 -7.16 -20.24
CA ALA A 31 -5.18 -6.28 -19.33
C ALA A 31 -5.42 -6.73 -17.87
N ILE A 32 -4.57 -7.62 -17.36
CA ILE A 32 -4.59 -8.09 -15.97
C ILE A 32 -3.55 -7.30 -15.17
N TYR A 33 -3.97 -6.75 -14.06
CA TYR A 33 -3.08 -5.96 -13.20
C TYR A 33 -3.17 -6.40 -11.73
N PRO A 34 -2.03 -6.65 -11.09
CA PRO A 34 -0.68 -6.70 -11.67
C PRO A 34 -0.53 -7.78 -12.75
N GLN A 35 0.38 -7.51 -13.70
CA GLN A 35 0.64 -8.42 -14.80
C GLN A 35 1.18 -9.76 -14.30
N PRO A 36 0.53 -10.89 -14.63
CA PRO A 36 1.00 -12.21 -14.22
C PRO A 36 2.34 -12.59 -14.87
N LEU A 37 3.08 -13.49 -14.21
CA LEU A 37 4.32 -14.04 -14.74
C LEU A 37 4.10 -14.88 -16.01
N SER A 38 3.00 -15.64 -16.06
CA SER A 38 2.61 -16.43 -17.24
C SER A 38 1.09 -16.33 -17.40
N CYS A 39 0.66 -16.04 -18.63
CA CYS A 39 -0.74 -15.88 -18.97
C CYS A 39 -0.98 -16.32 -20.42
N GLU A 40 -1.66 -17.44 -20.58
CA GLU A 40 -2.02 -18.02 -21.87
C GLU A 40 -3.54 -18.18 -21.93
N LEU A 41 -4.24 -17.19 -22.48
CA LEU A 41 -5.69 -17.17 -22.57
C LEU A 41 -6.16 -17.13 -24.03
N SER A 42 -7.19 -17.90 -24.35
CA SER A 42 -7.84 -17.94 -25.67
C SER A 42 -8.65 -16.66 -25.89
N LEU A 43 -8.67 -16.20 -27.15
CA LEU A 43 -9.53 -15.10 -27.57
C LEU A 43 -10.90 -15.55 -28.06
N THR A 44 -11.03 -16.80 -28.37
CA THR A 44 -12.19 -17.36 -29.10
C THR A 44 -12.93 -18.41 -28.27
N GLU A 45 -12.27 -19.00 -27.28
CA GLU A 45 -12.85 -20.04 -26.44
C GLU A 45 -13.11 -19.51 -25.03
N TYR A 46 -14.34 -19.65 -24.56
CA TYR A 46 -14.78 -19.17 -23.26
C TYR A 46 -15.49 -20.29 -22.51
N THR A 47 -15.38 -20.24 -21.20
CA THR A 47 -16.07 -21.15 -20.27
C THR A 47 -17.08 -20.35 -19.43
N PRO A 48 -18.31 -20.84 -19.22
CA PRO A 48 -19.22 -20.27 -18.25
C PRO A 48 -18.57 -20.20 -16.86
N PHE A 49 -18.70 -19.04 -16.19
CA PHE A 49 -18.23 -18.89 -14.82
C PHE A 49 -19.36 -19.27 -13.85
N ASP A 50 -19.80 -20.51 -13.92
CA ASP A 50 -20.86 -21.09 -13.10
C ASP A 50 -20.35 -22.05 -12.04
N ARG A 51 -19.10 -22.51 -12.18
CA ARG A 51 -18.42 -23.42 -11.24
C ARG A 51 -16.94 -23.07 -11.10
N ILE A 52 -16.44 -23.10 -9.86
CA ILE A 52 -15.02 -22.94 -9.51
C ILE A 52 -14.59 -23.99 -8.50
N VAL A 53 -13.46 -24.61 -8.71
CA VAL A 53 -12.85 -25.59 -7.81
C VAL A 53 -11.69 -24.94 -7.07
N VAL A 54 -11.68 -25.02 -5.73
CA VAL A 54 -10.65 -24.45 -4.84
C VAL A 54 -10.29 -25.42 -3.73
N CYS A 55 -9.19 -25.19 -3.01
CA CYS A 55 -8.86 -25.92 -1.80
C CYS A 55 -9.80 -25.58 -0.63
N ALA A 56 -9.89 -26.46 0.37
CA ALA A 56 -10.77 -26.29 1.52
C ALA A 56 -10.53 -24.98 2.29
N GLU A 57 -9.28 -24.57 2.46
CA GLU A 57 -8.90 -23.32 3.15
C GLU A 57 -9.53 -22.08 2.48
N GLY A 58 -9.62 -22.06 1.14
CA GLY A 58 -10.19 -20.94 0.39
C GLY A 58 -11.71 -20.94 0.30
N HIS A 59 -12.37 -22.09 0.49
CA HIS A 59 -13.77 -22.29 0.15
C HIS A 59 -14.73 -21.24 0.72
N SER A 60 -14.73 -21.05 2.04
CA SER A 60 -15.67 -20.12 2.71
C SER A 60 -15.46 -18.67 2.26
N TRP A 61 -14.22 -18.26 2.11
CA TRP A 61 -13.87 -16.92 1.66
C TRP A 61 -14.30 -16.70 0.22
N VAL A 62 -14.00 -17.64 -0.67
CA VAL A 62 -14.37 -17.60 -2.10
C VAL A 62 -15.88 -17.53 -2.26
N ALA A 63 -16.64 -18.41 -1.58
CA ALA A 63 -18.11 -18.42 -1.65
C ALA A 63 -18.74 -17.10 -1.19
N LYS A 64 -18.24 -16.53 -0.08
CA LYS A 64 -18.66 -15.23 0.44
C LYS A 64 -18.44 -14.11 -0.60
N HIS A 65 -17.24 -14.02 -1.15
CA HIS A 65 -16.87 -12.93 -2.06
C HIS A 65 -17.50 -13.07 -3.44
N LEU A 66 -17.57 -14.26 -4.00
CA LEU A 66 -18.30 -14.49 -5.27
C LEU A 66 -19.78 -14.15 -5.16
N LYS A 67 -20.42 -14.51 -4.05
CA LYS A 67 -21.81 -14.11 -3.79
C LYS A 67 -21.97 -12.60 -3.71
N SER A 68 -21.03 -11.91 -3.07
CA SER A 68 -21.02 -10.44 -2.99
C SER A 68 -20.84 -9.78 -4.36
N TRP A 69 -19.94 -10.32 -5.20
CA TRP A 69 -19.59 -9.73 -6.49
C TRP A 69 -20.56 -10.03 -7.61
N TYR A 70 -21.16 -11.23 -7.61
CA TYR A 70 -21.94 -11.74 -8.75
C TYR A 70 -23.42 -12.00 -8.40
N GLY A 71 -23.81 -11.83 -7.14
CA GLY A 71 -25.20 -11.95 -6.70
C GLY A 71 -25.82 -13.31 -7.05
N LYS A 72 -26.90 -13.29 -7.84
CA LYS A 72 -27.60 -14.49 -8.30
C LYS A 72 -26.79 -15.32 -9.32
N CYS A 73 -25.86 -14.68 -10.02
CA CYS A 73 -24.99 -15.32 -11.01
C CYS A 73 -23.67 -15.78 -10.40
N ALA A 74 -23.56 -15.88 -9.07
CA ALA A 74 -22.37 -16.35 -8.40
C ALA A 74 -22.10 -17.82 -8.75
N PRO A 75 -20.85 -18.18 -9.14
CA PRO A 75 -20.50 -19.55 -9.43
C PRO A 75 -20.61 -20.47 -8.22
N GLN A 76 -20.92 -21.74 -8.44
CA GLN A 76 -20.84 -22.77 -7.41
C GLN A 76 -19.39 -23.00 -7.03
N VAL A 77 -19.09 -22.98 -5.72
CA VAL A 77 -17.75 -23.27 -5.21
C VAL A 77 -17.69 -24.74 -4.78
N VAL A 78 -16.73 -25.47 -5.33
CA VAL A 78 -16.49 -26.89 -5.08
C VAL A 78 -15.12 -27.04 -4.44
N VAL A 79 -15.03 -27.89 -3.41
CA VAL A 79 -13.75 -28.21 -2.74
C VAL A 79 -13.14 -29.45 -3.38
N ASP A 80 -11.84 -29.37 -3.67
CA ASP A 80 -11.01 -30.51 -4.00
C ASP A 80 -9.68 -30.41 -3.23
N ASP A 81 -9.53 -31.22 -2.20
CA ASP A 81 -8.35 -31.20 -1.33
C ASP A 81 -7.09 -31.75 -2.02
N ASN A 82 -7.24 -32.49 -3.10
CA ASN A 82 -6.08 -32.96 -3.90
C ASN A 82 -5.38 -31.80 -4.61
N ILE A 83 -6.09 -30.70 -4.86
CA ILE A 83 -5.51 -29.48 -5.44
C ILE A 83 -4.52 -28.79 -4.49
N ALA A 84 -4.72 -28.90 -3.17
CA ALA A 84 -3.88 -28.30 -2.13
C ALA A 84 -2.59 -29.10 -1.86
N ASN A 85 -2.56 -30.39 -2.21
CA ASN A 85 -1.46 -31.30 -1.89
C ASN A 85 -0.21 -31.15 -2.76
N GLU A 86 -0.16 -30.16 -3.64
CA GLU A 86 1.07 -29.90 -4.39
C GLU A 86 2.04 -29.08 -3.54
N SER A 87 2.93 -29.81 -2.84
CA SER A 87 4.08 -29.29 -2.08
C SER A 87 5.03 -28.39 -2.89
N ALA A 88 4.74 -28.16 -4.16
CA ALA A 88 5.52 -27.34 -5.08
C ALA A 88 5.15 -25.84 -5.07
N PHE A 89 3.99 -25.44 -4.50
CA PHE A 89 3.57 -24.04 -4.50
C PHE A 89 4.11 -23.27 -3.29
N GLY A 90 4.57 -22.05 -3.53
CA GLY A 90 4.83 -21.06 -2.47
C GLY A 90 3.54 -20.57 -1.81
N ASP A 91 3.64 -19.88 -0.65
CA ASP A 91 2.47 -19.40 0.10
C ASP A 91 1.65 -18.34 -0.65
N GLU A 92 2.25 -17.63 -1.60
CA GLU A 92 1.58 -16.62 -2.42
C GLU A 92 1.52 -17.00 -3.91
N GLU A 93 1.90 -18.24 -4.25
CA GLU A 93 1.88 -18.77 -5.61
C GLU A 93 0.55 -19.45 -5.92
N TYR A 94 0.00 -19.17 -7.12
CA TYR A 94 -1.23 -19.77 -7.59
C TYR A 94 -1.17 -20.11 -9.08
N GLU A 95 -2.05 -21.03 -9.47
CA GLU A 95 -2.32 -21.38 -10.84
C GLU A 95 -3.82 -21.43 -11.09
N ILE A 96 -4.26 -20.82 -12.18
CA ILE A 96 -5.65 -20.88 -12.65
C ILE A 96 -5.66 -21.68 -13.94
N ILE A 97 -6.47 -22.73 -14.00
CA ILE A 97 -6.72 -23.54 -15.19
C ILE A 97 -8.19 -23.36 -15.56
N ILE A 98 -8.44 -22.95 -16.80
CA ILE A 98 -9.78 -22.71 -17.35
C ILE A 98 -9.93 -23.55 -18.61
N ASP A 99 -10.81 -24.55 -18.56
CA ASP A 99 -11.10 -25.44 -19.67
C ASP A 99 -12.62 -25.61 -19.86
N SER A 100 -13.05 -26.47 -20.77
CA SER A 100 -14.47 -26.72 -21.01
C SER A 100 -15.22 -27.34 -19.82
N GLU A 101 -14.50 -27.89 -18.84
CA GLU A 101 -15.10 -28.52 -17.65
C GLU A 101 -15.29 -27.50 -16.50
N GLY A 102 -14.65 -26.32 -16.58
CA GLY A 102 -14.77 -25.27 -15.58
C GLY A 102 -13.45 -24.60 -15.20
N ILE A 103 -13.42 -24.04 -14.01
CA ILE A 103 -12.30 -23.27 -13.49
C ILE A 103 -11.72 -23.98 -12.27
N LYS A 104 -10.40 -24.21 -12.28
CA LYS A 104 -9.64 -24.79 -11.18
C LYS A 104 -8.61 -23.80 -10.69
N VAL A 105 -8.61 -23.47 -9.38
CA VAL A 105 -7.60 -22.63 -8.72
C VAL A 105 -6.71 -23.52 -7.86
N ARG A 106 -5.46 -23.67 -8.24
CA ARG A 106 -4.44 -24.42 -7.51
C ARG A 106 -3.62 -23.46 -6.68
N ALA A 107 -3.67 -23.61 -5.36
CA ALA A 107 -2.97 -22.76 -4.42
C ALA A 107 -2.86 -23.44 -3.06
N ARG A 108 -1.79 -23.18 -2.32
CA ARG A 108 -1.52 -23.79 -1.00
C ARG A 108 -2.11 -22.99 0.16
N SER A 109 -2.35 -21.71 -0.01
CA SER A 109 -2.79 -20.81 1.06
C SER A 109 -4.04 -20.02 0.66
N LEU A 110 -4.77 -19.55 1.66
CA LEU A 110 -5.87 -18.60 1.46
C LEU A 110 -5.39 -17.31 0.76
N GLN A 111 -4.15 -16.86 1.04
CA GLN A 111 -3.62 -15.65 0.42
C GLN A 111 -3.44 -15.83 -1.10
N ALA A 112 -2.89 -16.95 -1.54
CA ALA A 112 -2.75 -17.28 -2.94
C ALA A 112 -4.12 -17.42 -3.64
N VAL A 113 -5.12 -18.02 -2.96
CA VAL A 113 -6.50 -18.10 -3.45
C VAL A 113 -7.12 -16.70 -3.62
N ARG A 114 -6.89 -15.77 -2.69
CA ARG A 114 -7.34 -14.37 -2.82
C ARG A 114 -6.78 -13.74 -4.10
N TYR A 115 -5.49 -13.88 -4.34
CA TYR A 115 -4.82 -13.35 -5.54
C TYR A 115 -5.36 -13.95 -6.84
N ALA A 116 -5.57 -15.26 -6.86
CA ALA A 116 -6.19 -15.94 -8.01
C ALA A 116 -7.58 -15.38 -8.28
N LEU A 117 -8.38 -15.16 -7.23
CA LEU A 117 -9.74 -14.68 -7.36
C LEU A 117 -9.80 -13.23 -7.87
N TYR A 118 -8.87 -12.37 -7.44
CA TYR A 118 -8.74 -11.02 -8.00
C TYR A 118 -8.34 -11.04 -9.49
N THR A 119 -7.51 -11.98 -9.89
CA THR A 119 -7.17 -12.18 -11.31
C THR A 119 -8.40 -12.64 -12.10
N LEU A 120 -9.13 -13.65 -11.61
CA LEU A 120 -10.38 -14.10 -12.24
C LEU A 120 -11.42 -12.97 -12.36
N ARG A 121 -11.52 -12.12 -11.33
CA ARG A 121 -12.42 -10.96 -11.34
C ARG A 121 -12.14 -9.99 -12.49
N GLN A 122 -10.87 -9.83 -12.86
CA GLN A 122 -10.45 -8.92 -13.93
C GLN A 122 -10.74 -9.48 -15.33
N ILE A 123 -10.75 -10.80 -15.49
CA ILE A 123 -10.97 -11.46 -16.78
C ILE A 123 -12.40 -11.94 -16.98
N ALA A 124 -13.24 -11.90 -15.96
CA ALA A 124 -14.64 -12.28 -16.06
C ALA A 124 -15.42 -11.24 -16.86
N ILE A 125 -16.11 -11.68 -17.89
CA ILE A 125 -16.90 -10.87 -18.82
C ILE A 125 -18.38 -11.18 -18.59
N PRO A 126 -19.26 -10.16 -18.47
CA PRO A 126 -20.70 -10.40 -18.34
C PRO A 126 -21.27 -10.99 -19.63
N SER A 127 -21.94 -12.13 -19.51
CA SER A 127 -22.78 -12.68 -20.56
C SER A 127 -24.15 -11.99 -20.48
N ARG A 128 -24.46 -11.20 -21.49
CA ARG A 128 -25.69 -10.40 -21.51
C ARG A 128 -26.76 -11.06 -22.38
N GLY A 129 -27.96 -11.23 -21.83
CA GLY A 129 -29.17 -11.35 -22.60
C GLY A 129 -29.61 -9.99 -23.16
N THR A 130 -30.84 -9.91 -23.65
CA THR A 130 -31.37 -8.69 -24.29
C THR A 130 -31.53 -7.51 -23.32
N GLU A 131 -31.74 -7.77 -22.02
CA GLU A 131 -32.09 -6.72 -21.04
C GLU A 131 -31.25 -6.79 -19.74
N GLN A 132 -30.61 -7.92 -19.43
CA GLN A 132 -29.89 -8.10 -18.16
C GLN A 132 -28.68 -9.02 -18.30
N VAL A 133 -27.79 -9.00 -17.29
CA VAL A 133 -26.70 -9.96 -17.17
C VAL A 133 -27.27 -11.31 -16.77
N GLU A 134 -27.12 -12.33 -17.64
CA GLU A 134 -27.60 -13.70 -17.41
C GLU A 134 -26.55 -14.61 -16.77
N GLY A 135 -25.29 -14.22 -16.84
CA GLY A 135 -24.16 -14.96 -16.30
C GLY A 135 -22.84 -14.28 -16.55
N TRP A 136 -21.77 -14.99 -16.30
CA TRP A 136 -20.39 -14.57 -16.57
C TRP A 136 -19.66 -15.64 -17.33
N ILE A 137 -18.70 -15.23 -18.15
CA ILE A 137 -17.82 -16.12 -18.90
C ILE A 137 -16.37 -15.69 -18.65
N VAL A 138 -15.46 -16.64 -18.78
CA VAL A 138 -14.01 -16.40 -18.69
C VAL A 138 -13.32 -17.06 -19.88
N PRO A 139 -12.24 -16.46 -20.45
CA PRO A 139 -11.50 -17.08 -21.53
C PRO A 139 -10.79 -18.34 -21.05
N GLN A 140 -10.81 -19.38 -21.88
CA GLN A 140 -10.08 -20.63 -21.61
C GLN A 140 -8.58 -20.40 -21.64
N GLY A 141 -7.85 -21.17 -20.84
CA GLY A 141 -6.39 -21.11 -20.80
C GLY A 141 -5.81 -21.33 -19.42
N ARG A 142 -4.61 -20.81 -19.23
CA ARG A 142 -3.82 -21.01 -18.00
C ARG A 142 -3.13 -19.72 -17.56
N ILE A 143 -3.19 -19.45 -16.27
CA ILE A 143 -2.43 -18.37 -15.62
C ILE A 143 -1.62 -18.98 -14.49
N LYS A 144 -0.29 -18.76 -14.48
CA LYS A 144 0.58 -19.13 -13.36
C LYS A 144 1.29 -17.90 -12.85
N ASP A 145 1.22 -17.65 -11.53
CA ASP A 145 1.60 -16.36 -11.01
C ASP A 145 2.03 -16.40 -9.53
N LYS A 146 2.95 -15.49 -9.16
CA LYS A 146 3.41 -15.24 -7.80
C LYS A 146 4.11 -13.89 -7.72
N PRO A 147 4.19 -13.26 -6.53
CA PRO A 147 4.95 -12.02 -6.36
C PRO A 147 6.46 -12.26 -6.49
N GLN A 148 7.17 -11.25 -7.00
CA GLN A 148 8.63 -11.25 -7.07
C GLN A 148 9.27 -10.43 -5.92
N ILE A 149 8.49 -9.62 -5.23
CA ILE A 149 8.90 -8.84 -4.06
C ILE A 149 8.06 -9.29 -2.87
N GLU A 150 8.71 -9.55 -1.72
CA GLU A 150 8.06 -10.07 -0.52
C GLU A 150 7.19 -9.01 0.16
N PHE A 151 7.76 -7.88 0.58
CA PHE A 151 7.03 -6.77 1.19
C PHE A 151 6.50 -5.83 0.10
N ARG A 152 5.19 -5.80 -0.09
CA ARG A 152 4.48 -4.97 -1.07
C ARG A 152 3.51 -4.06 -0.34
N GLY A 153 4.02 -2.94 0.15
CA GLY A 153 3.28 -2.03 1.00
C GLY A 153 2.79 -0.77 0.29
N VAL A 154 1.76 -0.18 0.85
CA VAL A 154 1.34 1.19 0.57
C VAL A 154 1.27 1.98 1.87
N HIS A 155 1.76 3.22 1.85
CA HIS A 155 1.66 4.15 2.96
C HIS A 155 0.47 5.09 2.71
N ILE A 156 -0.48 5.12 3.63
CA ILE A 156 -1.74 5.87 3.54
C ILE A 156 -1.74 6.94 4.61
N CYS A 157 -1.82 8.20 4.19
CA CYS A 157 -2.00 9.32 5.10
C CYS A 157 -3.47 9.48 5.47
N TRP A 158 -3.76 9.56 6.78
CA TRP A 158 -5.07 9.90 7.29
C TRP A 158 -5.06 11.33 7.81
N PHE A 159 -5.38 12.26 6.93
CA PHE A 159 -5.46 13.68 7.23
C PHE A 159 -6.72 14.03 8.03
N ARG A 160 -6.78 15.25 8.57
CA ARG A 160 -7.94 15.73 9.31
C ARG A 160 -9.24 15.61 8.50
N GLU A 161 -9.13 15.84 7.21
CA GLU A 161 -10.23 15.83 6.25
C GLU A 161 -10.59 14.43 5.76
N THR A 162 -9.68 13.47 5.88
CA THR A 162 -9.88 12.11 5.36
C THR A 162 -10.99 11.39 6.11
N GLU A 163 -11.96 10.90 5.37
CA GLU A 163 -13.03 10.09 5.92
C GLU A 163 -12.63 8.60 6.02
N PRO A 164 -13.14 7.85 6.99
CA PRO A 164 -12.79 6.43 7.16
C PRO A 164 -13.05 5.57 5.91
N TRP A 165 -14.04 5.92 5.10
CA TRP A 165 -14.35 5.20 3.85
C TRP A 165 -13.27 5.39 2.77
N GLU A 166 -12.56 6.51 2.76
CA GLU A 166 -11.46 6.74 1.82
C GLU A 166 -10.27 5.84 2.14
N VAL A 167 -9.99 5.66 3.44
CA VAL A 167 -8.96 4.70 3.89
C VAL A 167 -9.37 3.27 3.56
N GLU A 168 -10.64 2.90 3.80
CA GLU A 168 -11.17 1.60 3.40
C GLU A 168 -11.00 1.35 1.90
N ARG A 169 -11.27 2.35 1.07
CA ARG A 169 -11.08 2.27 -0.39
C ARG A 169 -9.65 1.92 -0.74
N GLN A 170 -8.70 2.61 -0.15
CA GLN A 170 -7.30 2.37 -0.42
C GLN A 170 -6.87 0.97 0.03
N ILE A 171 -7.34 0.50 1.19
CA ILE A 171 -7.09 -0.87 1.68
C ILE A 171 -7.65 -1.92 0.69
N ARG A 172 -8.88 -1.74 0.22
CA ARG A 172 -9.51 -2.65 -0.74
C ARG A 172 -8.78 -2.64 -2.09
N LEU A 173 -8.35 -1.48 -2.56
CA LEU A 173 -7.60 -1.36 -3.80
C LEU A 173 -6.21 -2.00 -3.68
N ALA A 174 -5.52 -1.80 -2.54
CA ALA A 174 -4.25 -2.46 -2.24
C ALA A 174 -4.40 -3.99 -2.30
N ALA A 175 -5.43 -4.54 -1.67
CA ALA A 175 -5.70 -5.98 -1.70
C ALA A 175 -5.99 -6.48 -3.12
N TYR A 176 -6.84 -5.77 -3.86
CA TYR A 176 -7.19 -6.11 -5.24
C TYR A 176 -5.96 -6.14 -6.16
N TYR A 177 -5.00 -5.27 -5.89
CA TYR A 177 -3.70 -5.21 -6.57
C TYR A 177 -2.61 -6.04 -5.89
N LYS A 178 -3.00 -6.99 -5.03
CA LYS A 178 -2.12 -8.02 -4.44
C LYS A 178 -0.98 -7.47 -3.58
N MET A 179 -1.16 -6.27 -3.00
CA MET A 179 -0.31 -5.79 -1.91
C MET A 179 -0.63 -6.58 -0.63
N ASN A 180 0.29 -6.59 0.34
CA ASN A 180 0.13 -7.34 1.59
C ASN A 180 0.25 -6.48 2.86
N TYR A 181 0.71 -5.22 2.74
CA TYR A 181 0.84 -4.29 3.87
C TYR A 181 0.26 -2.93 3.55
N ALA A 182 -0.29 -2.26 4.58
CA ALA A 182 -0.69 -0.86 4.52
C ALA A 182 -0.25 -0.14 5.80
N VAL A 183 0.67 0.81 5.66
CA VAL A 183 1.06 1.71 6.74
C VAL A 183 0.04 2.83 6.84
N ILE A 184 -0.55 3.04 8.01
CA ILE A 184 -1.53 4.09 8.25
C ILE A 184 -0.90 5.18 9.12
N GLU A 185 -0.63 6.32 8.52
CA GLU A 185 -0.09 7.48 9.22
C GLU A 185 -1.22 8.43 9.65
N SER A 186 -1.31 8.68 10.95
CA SER A 186 -2.30 9.60 11.50
C SER A 186 -1.76 11.03 11.59
N TRP A 187 -2.36 11.95 10.86
CA TRP A 187 -2.04 13.39 10.92
C TRP A 187 -2.88 14.10 12.00
N GLY A 188 -2.64 13.74 13.27
CA GLY A 188 -3.44 14.24 14.40
C GLY A 188 -4.88 13.72 14.44
N THR A 189 -5.21 12.69 13.69
CA THR A 189 -6.58 12.17 13.53
C THR A 189 -6.91 11.02 14.47
N PHE A 190 -5.92 10.44 15.13
CA PHE A 190 -6.14 9.37 16.10
C PHE A 190 -6.73 9.88 17.41
N LYS A 191 -7.90 9.37 17.79
CA LYS A 191 -8.52 9.64 19.11
C LYS A 191 -7.86 8.80 20.19
N SER A 192 -6.87 9.39 20.84
CA SER A 192 -6.12 8.77 21.92
C SER A 192 -6.86 8.92 23.25
N ASP A 193 -6.92 7.84 24.06
CA ASP A 193 -7.35 7.89 25.45
C ASP A 193 -6.20 8.31 26.38
N VAL A 194 -4.95 8.02 25.98
CA VAL A 194 -3.72 8.40 26.71
C VAL A 194 -3.49 9.91 26.66
N ALA A 195 -3.66 10.50 25.48
CA ALA A 195 -3.47 11.94 25.25
C ALA A 195 -4.57 12.52 24.37
N PRO A 196 -5.79 12.72 24.91
CA PRO A 196 -6.92 13.24 24.12
C PRO A 196 -6.66 14.62 23.51
N TRP A 197 -5.73 15.37 24.08
CA TRP A 197 -5.31 16.71 23.65
C TRP A 197 -4.35 16.69 22.44
N PHE A 198 -3.79 15.54 22.09
CA PHE A 198 -2.76 15.42 21.05
C PHE A 198 -3.35 15.37 19.64
N GLY A 199 -4.61 14.96 19.49
CA GLY A 199 -5.31 14.92 18.20
C GLY A 199 -6.23 16.12 17.97
N TRP A 200 -6.74 16.22 16.74
CA TRP A 200 -7.79 17.16 16.40
C TRP A 200 -9.07 16.87 17.19
N PRO A 201 -9.84 17.90 17.63
CA PRO A 201 -11.10 17.68 18.35
C PRO A 201 -12.13 16.85 17.56
N ASP A 202 -12.14 17.03 16.24
CA ASP A 202 -13.03 16.36 15.28
C ASP A 202 -12.38 15.14 14.59
N ALA A 203 -11.32 14.61 15.18
CA ALA A 203 -10.59 13.45 14.65
C ALA A 203 -11.50 12.25 14.37
N THR A 204 -11.32 11.62 13.21
CA THR A 204 -12.16 10.52 12.72
C THR A 204 -11.58 9.13 12.97
N MET A 205 -10.26 9.00 13.19
CA MET A 205 -9.59 7.74 13.47
C MET A 205 -9.85 7.27 14.92
N THR A 206 -11.03 6.74 15.14
CA THR A 206 -11.40 6.15 16.45
C THR A 206 -10.94 4.69 16.53
N LYS A 207 -10.75 4.16 17.74
CA LYS A 207 -10.46 2.73 17.95
C LYS A 207 -11.53 1.82 17.33
N ARG A 208 -12.80 2.26 17.32
CA ARG A 208 -13.90 1.54 16.64
C ARG A 208 -13.69 1.47 15.13
N GLU A 209 -13.32 2.58 14.49
CA GLU A 209 -13.06 2.62 13.05
C GLU A 209 -11.82 1.80 12.69
N ILE A 210 -10.76 1.90 13.48
CA ILE A 210 -9.55 1.07 13.28
C ILE A 210 -9.92 -0.42 13.36
N LYS A 211 -10.67 -0.84 14.38
CA LYS A 211 -11.13 -2.22 14.52
C LYS A 211 -11.95 -2.67 13.31
N ARG A 212 -12.82 -1.82 12.78
CA ARG A 212 -13.62 -2.07 11.57
C ARG A 212 -12.73 -2.24 10.35
N LEU A 213 -11.82 -1.29 10.13
CA LEU A 213 -10.88 -1.34 9.01
C LEU A 213 -9.93 -2.55 9.09
N LYS A 214 -9.47 -2.87 10.31
CA LYS A 214 -8.65 -4.08 10.54
C LYS A 214 -9.41 -5.35 10.16
N ALA A 215 -10.66 -5.49 10.57
CA ALA A 215 -11.45 -6.67 10.19
C ALA A 215 -11.61 -6.79 8.66
N ILE A 216 -11.75 -5.68 7.94
CA ILE A 216 -11.78 -5.65 6.48
C ILE A 216 -10.41 -6.03 5.91
N ALA A 217 -9.34 -5.45 6.43
CA ALA A 217 -7.98 -5.73 5.97
C ALA A 217 -7.59 -7.20 6.17
N ASP A 218 -7.90 -7.78 7.33
CA ASP A 218 -7.67 -9.20 7.65
C ASP A 218 -8.44 -10.12 6.68
N ASP A 219 -9.72 -9.80 6.42
CA ASP A 219 -10.54 -10.55 5.45
C ASP A 219 -9.92 -10.51 4.05
N LEU A 220 -9.29 -9.41 3.69
CA LEU A 220 -8.66 -9.21 2.38
C LEU A 220 -7.19 -9.63 2.32
N GLY A 221 -6.57 -10.00 3.44
CA GLY A 221 -5.16 -10.40 3.51
C GLY A 221 -4.17 -9.24 3.53
N ILE A 222 -4.58 -8.08 4.04
CA ILE A 222 -3.72 -6.89 4.25
C ILE A 222 -3.40 -6.75 5.74
N THR A 223 -2.13 -6.60 6.07
CA THR A 223 -1.70 -6.24 7.42
C THR A 223 -1.62 -4.73 7.56
N LEU A 224 -2.39 -4.16 8.51
CA LEU A 224 -2.32 -2.74 8.83
C LEU A 224 -1.17 -2.47 9.80
N ILE A 225 -0.33 -1.47 9.49
CA ILE A 225 0.82 -1.05 10.29
C ILE A 225 0.56 0.38 10.76
N PRO A 226 0.51 0.65 12.08
CA PRO A 226 0.36 2.03 12.58
C PRO A 226 1.64 2.84 12.41
N GLN A 227 1.49 4.15 12.19
CA GLN A 227 2.58 5.12 12.22
C GLN A 227 2.30 6.25 13.19
N ILE A 228 3.32 6.66 13.94
CA ILE A 228 3.40 7.89 14.71
C ILE A 228 4.78 8.52 14.54
N ASN A 229 4.84 9.83 14.37
CA ASN A 229 6.13 10.51 14.27
C ASN A 229 6.70 10.78 15.68
N VAL A 230 7.84 10.16 15.98
CA VAL A 230 8.49 10.22 17.29
C VAL A 230 9.66 11.22 17.34
N PHE A 231 9.98 11.89 16.24
CA PHE A 231 11.12 12.80 16.16
C PHE A 231 10.73 14.13 15.53
N GLY A 232 10.81 14.32 14.19
CA GLY A 232 10.26 15.46 13.48
C GLY A 232 8.75 15.39 13.31
N HIS A 233 8.14 16.42 12.75
CA HIS A 233 6.69 16.51 12.52
C HIS A 233 5.82 16.34 13.76
N ALA A 234 6.33 16.70 14.91
CA ALA A 234 5.70 16.38 16.20
C ALA A 234 4.41 17.17 16.47
N SER A 235 4.41 18.48 16.27
CA SER A 235 3.25 19.31 16.65
C SER A 235 2.85 20.40 15.67
N GLN A 236 3.75 20.93 14.86
CA GLN A 236 3.42 22.07 14.00
C GLN A 236 2.32 21.73 13.00
N ALA A 237 1.15 22.37 13.16
CA ALA A 237 0.01 22.15 12.27
C ALA A 237 -0.13 23.22 11.19
N ARG A 238 0.44 24.40 11.42
CA ARG A 238 0.36 25.52 10.49
C ARG A 238 1.31 25.29 9.31
N GLY A 239 0.74 25.26 8.16
CA GLY A 239 1.40 24.79 6.98
C GLY A 239 1.17 23.28 6.82
N TYR A 240 1.09 22.81 5.61
CA TYR A 240 0.72 21.43 5.28
C TYR A 240 1.73 20.35 5.75
N ALA A 241 2.86 20.76 6.34
CA ALA A 241 3.90 19.85 6.79
C ALA A 241 3.74 19.42 8.27
N GLY A 242 2.91 20.12 9.06
CA GLY A 242 2.66 19.75 10.44
C GLY A 242 1.66 18.61 10.55
N LYS A 243 2.02 17.51 11.21
CA LYS A 243 1.18 16.31 11.33
C LYS A 243 0.27 16.33 12.56
N HIS A 244 0.51 17.23 13.54
CA HIS A 244 -0.29 17.36 14.74
C HIS A 244 -0.46 18.81 15.16
N ALA A 245 -1.67 19.19 15.54
CA ALA A 245 -2.00 20.54 16.00
C ALA A 245 -1.85 20.75 17.52
N ALA A 246 -1.11 19.87 18.19
CA ALA A 246 -1.10 19.81 19.65
C ALA A 246 -0.81 21.17 20.32
N LEU A 247 0.22 21.91 19.87
CA LEU A 247 0.58 23.20 20.44
C LEU A 247 -0.34 24.35 20.00
N ASP A 248 -0.90 24.29 18.79
CA ASP A 248 -1.86 25.28 18.33
C ASP A 248 -3.15 25.27 19.20
N ILE A 249 -3.55 24.07 19.63
CA ILE A 249 -4.75 23.85 20.42
C ILE A 249 -4.45 23.99 21.91
N ASN A 250 -3.30 23.49 22.38
CA ASN A 250 -2.92 23.39 23.78
C ASN A 250 -1.48 23.87 24.03
N PRO A 251 -1.20 25.21 24.04
CA PRO A 251 0.17 25.72 24.19
C PRO A 251 0.86 25.32 25.52
N ARG A 252 0.11 24.90 26.52
CA ARG A 252 0.63 24.43 27.83
C ARG A 252 1.53 23.20 27.72
N TYR A 253 1.46 22.46 26.61
CA TYR A 253 2.27 21.26 26.36
C TYR A 253 3.62 21.59 25.70
N GLN A 254 3.96 22.87 25.50
CA GLN A 254 5.24 23.30 24.92
C GLN A 254 6.45 22.58 25.53
N PRO A 255 6.53 22.28 26.84
CA PRO A 255 7.70 21.58 27.42
C PRO A 255 7.97 20.18 26.84
N LEU A 256 6.99 19.54 26.19
CA LEU A 256 7.17 18.25 25.54
C LEU A 256 7.83 18.36 24.15
N PHE A 257 7.94 19.56 23.62
CA PHE A 257 8.39 19.84 22.27
C PHE A 257 9.54 20.84 22.25
N GLU A 258 10.31 20.83 21.17
CA GLU A 258 11.32 21.86 20.92
C GLU A 258 10.67 23.26 20.78
N PRO A 259 11.41 24.34 21.14
CA PRO A 259 10.88 25.70 21.18
C PRO A 259 10.29 26.18 19.86
N LEU A 260 9.48 27.20 19.97
CA LEU A 260 8.73 27.95 18.98
C LEU A 260 7.57 27.19 18.37
N ALA A 261 7.78 26.30 17.43
CA ALA A 261 6.70 25.68 16.68
C ALA A 261 6.42 24.22 17.06
N GLY A 262 7.28 23.59 17.86
CA GLY A 262 7.12 22.18 18.22
C GLY A 262 7.30 21.22 17.07
N TRP A 263 8.15 21.55 16.10
CA TRP A 263 8.43 20.67 14.97
C TRP A 263 9.02 19.32 15.42
N ASN A 264 9.92 19.37 16.41
CA ASN A 264 10.48 18.17 17.03
C ASN A 264 9.87 17.95 18.43
N TRP A 265 9.89 16.70 18.86
CA TRP A 265 9.77 16.36 20.28
C TRP A 265 11.02 16.80 21.04
N CYS A 266 10.87 17.20 22.33
CA CYS A 266 11.99 17.44 23.22
C CYS A 266 12.60 16.10 23.67
N LEU A 267 13.80 15.77 23.20
CA LEU A 267 14.45 14.50 23.48
C LEU A 267 14.99 14.37 24.90
N SER A 268 15.24 15.50 25.57
CA SER A 268 15.74 15.53 26.95
C SER A 268 14.67 15.44 28.02
N ASN A 269 13.41 15.73 27.65
CA ASN A 269 12.30 15.69 28.58
C ASN A 269 11.81 14.26 28.82
N PRO A 270 11.93 13.69 30.06
CA PRO A 270 11.51 12.31 30.32
C PRO A 270 9.99 12.09 30.15
N GLU A 271 9.17 13.12 30.33
CA GLU A 271 7.72 13.01 30.11
C GLU A 271 7.37 12.85 28.63
N THR A 272 8.17 13.43 27.73
CA THR A 272 8.06 13.17 26.28
C THR A 272 8.23 11.68 25.98
N ARG A 273 9.27 11.06 26.51
CA ARG A 273 9.54 9.63 26.30
C ARG A 273 8.41 8.75 26.83
N LYS A 274 7.97 9.01 28.07
CA LYS A 274 6.84 8.28 28.67
C LYS A 274 5.56 8.41 27.84
N LEU A 275 5.27 9.61 27.37
CA LEU A 275 4.11 9.89 26.53
C LEU A 275 4.18 9.10 25.21
N LEU A 276 5.31 9.17 24.50
CA LEU A 276 5.50 8.46 23.25
C LEU A 276 5.37 6.94 23.41
N GLN A 277 5.97 6.37 24.46
CA GLN A 277 5.84 4.93 24.79
C GLN A 277 4.38 4.54 25.03
N ALA A 278 3.62 5.35 25.75
CA ALA A 278 2.20 5.11 26.00
C ALA A 278 1.36 5.24 24.71
N LEU A 279 1.65 6.23 23.87
CA LEU A 279 0.99 6.42 22.57
C LEU A 279 1.30 5.30 21.57
N ILE A 280 2.52 4.78 21.56
CA ILE A 280 2.94 3.63 20.76
C ILE A 280 2.15 2.39 21.18
N LYS A 281 2.14 2.09 22.48
CA LYS A 281 1.40 0.95 23.03
C LYS A 281 -0.09 1.01 22.68
N GLU A 282 -0.71 2.18 22.88
CA GLU A 282 -2.12 2.38 22.56
C GLU A 282 -2.45 2.14 21.10
N ARG A 283 -1.61 2.66 20.17
CA ARG A 283 -1.80 2.43 18.73
C ARG A 283 -1.54 0.99 18.33
N TYR A 284 -0.48 0.39 18.86
CA TYR A 284 -0.15 -1.00 18.60
C TYR A 284 -1.32 -1.94 18.93
N GLU A 285 -1.91 -1.77 20.13
CA GLU A 285 -3.08 -2.52 20.57
C GLU A 285 -4.32 -2.22 19.70
N ALA A 286 -4.57 -0.96 19.37
CA ALA A 286 -5.69 -0.56 18.54
C ALA A 286 -5.64 -1.18 17.13
N PHE A 287 -4.44 -1.35 16.58
CA PHE A 287 -4.21 -2.00 15.26
C PHE A 287 -4.13 -3.53 15.34
N GLY A 288 -4.33 -4.11 16.53
CA GLY A 288 -4.37 -5.57 16.72
C GLY A 288 -3.01 -6.23 16.72
N CYS A 289 -2.01 -5.58 17.29
CA CYS A 289 -0.67 -6.09 17.52
C CYS A 289 0.03 -6.57 16.23
N PRO A 290 0.24 -5.70 15.24
CA PRO A 290 0.86 -6.09 13.97
C PRO A 290 2.37 -6.35 14.15
N PRO A 291 3.01 -7.08 13.18
CA PRO A 291 4.44 -7.42 13.27
C PRO A 291 5.38 -6.24 13.09
N TYR A 292 4.88 -5.09 12.66
CA TYR A 292 5.66 -3.89 12.40
C TYR A 292 5.00 -2.64 13.01
N PHE A 293 5.82 -1.65 13.33
CA PHE A 293 5.37 -0.33 13.79
C PHE A 293 6.25 0.75 13.18
N HIS A 294 5.67 1.73 12.49
CA HIS A 294 6.42 2.80 11.86
C HIS A 294 6.50 4.03 12.76
N ILE A 295 7.71 4.53 13.00
CA ILE A 295 7.95 5.65 13.93
C ILE A 295 8.16 7.01 13.25
N GLY A 296 8.04 7.10 11.93
CA GLY A 296 8.40 8.30 11.18
C GLY A 296 9.90 8.56 11.27
N GLY A 297 10.28 9.67 11.87
CA GLY A 297 11.68 10.01 12.16
C GLY A 297 12.33 10.87 11.11
N ASP A 298 11.55 11.37 10.16
CA ASP A 298 11.95 12.21 9.03
C ASP A 298 12.05 13.70 9.39
N GLU A 299 12.83 14.43 8.61
CA GLU A 299 12.91 15.89 8.52
C GLU A 299 13.03 16.63 9.85
N ALA A 300 13.65 16.02 10.87
CA ALA A 300 13.84 16.65 12.15
C ALA A 300 14.90 17.76 12.10
N HIS A 301 14.65 18.80 12.88
CA HIS A 301 15.63 19.88 13.05
C HIS A 301 16.62 19.55 14.18
N GLN A 302 17.75 20.23 14.19
CA GLN A 302 18.68 20.15 15.33
C GLN A 302 17.97 20.67 16.60
N PRO A 303 18.04 19.93 17.71
CA PRO A 303 17.43 20.36 18.97
C PRO A 303 18.00 21.70 19.44
N SER A 304 17.13 22.58 19.94
CA SER A 304 17.46 23.96 20.30
C SER A 304 17.04 24.36 21.71
N CYS A 305 16.24 23.55 22.41
CA CYS A 305 15.90 23.84 23.80
C CYS A 305 17.15 23.74 24.70
N PRO A 306 17.25 24.51 25.81
CA PRO A 306 18.43 24.54 26.65
C PRO A 306 18.90 23.16 27.12
N ASP A 307 17.95 22.27 27.47
CA ASP A 307 18.25 20.95 27.99
C ASP A 307 18.82 20.03 26.91
N CYS A 308 18.27 20.08 25.68
CA CYS A 308 18.78 19.31 24.55
C CYS A 308 20.09 19.87 24.02
N ALA A 309 20.20 21.21 23.90
CA ALA A 309 21.42 21.87 23.41
C ALA A 309 22.64 21.67 24.33
N SER A 310 22.42 21.34 25.60
CA SER A 310 23.49 21.06 26.57
C SER A 310 24.13 19.67 26.44
N LYS A 311 23.57 18.79 25.60
CA LYS A 311 23.97 17.39 25.45
C LYS A 311 24.45 17.09 24.02
N PRO A 312 25.36 16.11 23.83
CA PRO A 312 25.73 15.68 22.49
C PRO A 312 24.51 15.17 21.70
N TYR A 313 24.23 15.75 20.56
CA TYR A 313 23.05 15.39 19.75
C TYR A 313 23.07 13.93 19.29
N SER A 314 24.25 13.39 18.94
CA SER A 314 24.41 11.98 18.61
C SER A 314 23.95 11.04 19.73
N GLN A 315 24.21 11.41 21.00
CA GLN A 315 23.79 10.64 22.15
C GLN A 315 22.27 10.75 22.37
N LEU A 316 21.74 11.98 22.34
CA LEU A 316 20.28 12.21 22.48
C LEU A 316 19.48 11.43 21.43
N PHE A 317 19.94 11.48 20.18
CA PHE A 317 19.29 10.79 19.07
C PHE A 317 19.32 9.28 19.26
N LEU A 318 20.51 8.72 19.59
CA LEU A 318 20.67 7.29 19.83
C LEU A 318 19.78 6.82 20.99
N GLU A 319 19.89 7.43 22.16
CA GLU A 319 19.10 7.05 23.36
C GLU A 319 17.60 7.14 23.13
N HIS A 320 17.17 8.13 22.34
CA HIS A 320 15.76 8.30 22.03
C HIS A 320 15.24 7.15 21.13
N ILE A 321 15.94 6.87 20.04
CA ILE A 321 15.53 5.82 19.10
C ILE A 321 15.66 4.42 19.73
N GLU A 322 16.70 4.17 20.51
CA GLU A 322 16.86 2.90 21.25
C GLU A 322 15.70 2.66 22.21
N ALA A 323 15.32 3.65 23.02
CA ALA A 323 14.20 3.53 23.97
C ALA A 323 12.84 3.31 23.28
N ILE A 324 12.63 3.92 22.11
CA ILE A 324 11.44 3.69 21.30
C ILE A 324 11.47 2.28 20.70
N ASN A 325 12.62 1.87 20.14
CA ASN A 325 12.78 0.52 19.57
C ASN A 325 12.59 -0.58 20.63
N GLU A 326 13.17 -0.42 21.82
CA GLU A 326 12.97 -1.34 22.96
C GLU A 326 11.49 -1.47 23.33
N THR A 327 10.76 -0.35 23.34
CA THR A 327 9.32 -0.36 23.59
C THR A 327 8.59 -1.20 22.55
N ILE A 328 8.84 -0.96 21.26
CA ILE A 328 8.19 -1.68 20.15
C ILE A 328 8.58 -3.16 20.16
N SER A 329 9.85 -3.48 20.35
CA SER A 329 10.35 -4.85 20.41
C SER A 329 9.77 -5.63 21.59
N SER A 330 9.58 -4.98 22.75
CA SER A 330 8.92 -5.58 23.92
C SER A 330 7.45 -5.92 23.69
N LEU A 331 6.81 -5.25 22.72
CA LEU A 331 5.44 -5.54 22.27
C LEU A 331 5.39 -6.67 21.22
N GLY A 332 6.54 -7.13 20.71
CA GLY A 332 6.63 -8.18 19.70
C GLY A 332 6.63 -7.68 18.25
N ALA A 333 6.85 -6.39 18.02
CA ALA A 333 6.95 -5.82 16.68
C ALA A 333 8.37 -5.36 16.33
N ARG A 334 8.65 -5.19 15.05
CA ARG A 334 9.87 -4.54 14.55
C ARG A 334 9.59 -3.08 14.21
N THR A 335 10.54 -2.22 14.54
CA THR A 335 10.49 -0.80 14.22
C THR A 335 10.78 -0.54 12.74
N MET A 336 10.00 0.33 12.12
CA MET A 336 10.26 0.91 10.79
C MET A 336 10.48 2.42 10.94
N MET A 337 11.43 3.02 10.22
CA MET A 337 11.68 4.46 10.26
C MET A 337 12.20 5.00 8.92
N TRP A 338 11.95 6.27 8.65
CA TRP A 338 12.50 6.96 7.50
C TRP A 338 14.01 7.15 7.63
N HIS A 339 14.71 7.15 6.50
CA HIS A 339 16.16 7.09 6.44
C HIS A 339 16.87 8.45 6.52
N ASP A 340 16.23 9.53 6.13
CA ASP A 340 16.87 10.80 5.77
C ASP A 340 17.67 11.47 6.87
N MET A 341 17.30 11.23 8.15
CA MET A 341 18.05 11.71 9.32
C MET A 341 19.28 10.86 9.67
N LEU A 342 19.48 9.71 9.02
CA LEU A 342 20.50 8.71 9.37
C LEU A 342 21.84 8.90 8.63
N ILE A 343 21.87 9.78 7.66
CA ILE A 343 23.02 10.05 6.81
C ILE A 343 23.28 11.56 6.74
N GLU A 344 24.57 11.94 6.63
CA GLU A 344 25.01 13.33 6.74
C GLU A 344 24.70 14.14 5.49
N ARG A 345 24.02 15.28 5.68
CA ARG A 345 23.75 16.26 4.62
C ARG A 345 25.06 16.89 4.16
N GLY A 346 25.27 16.91 2.84
CA GLY A 346 26.48 17.46 2.22
C GLY A 346 27.60 16.44 1.98
N ASP A 347 27.43 15.20 2.42
CA ASP A 347 28.32 14.11 2.03
C ASP A 347 28.14 13.79 0.53
N SER A 348 29.24 13.83 -0.22
CA SER A 348 29.22 13.65 -1.67
C SER A 348 28.72 12.29 -2.15
N ARG A 349 28.73 11.26 -1.27
CA ARG A 349 28.19 9.94 -1.56
C ARG A 349 26.67 9.98 -1.85
N TRP A 350 25.97 10.94 -1.27
CA TRP A 350 24.52 11.07 -1.33
C TRP A 350 24.04 12.19 -2.25
N GLN A 351 24.91 12.71 -3.12
CA GLN A 351 24.54 13.80 -4.02
C GLN A 351 23.38 13.39 -4.93
N GLY A 352 22.29 14.17 -4.90
CA GLY A 352 21.05 13.89 -5.66
C GLY A 352 20.06 12.97 -4.95
N PHE A 353 20.36 12.55 -3.71
CA PHE A 353 19.46 11.78 -2.86
C PHE A 353 18.97 12.61 -1.67
N VAL A 354 17.92 12.14 -1.02
CA VAL A 354 17.33 12.84 0.12
C VAL A 354 18.16 12.60 1.37
N VAL A 355 18.64 13.67 1.98
CA VAL A 355 19.49 13.64 3.15
C VAL A 355 19.19 14.85 4.04
N ASN A 356 18.69 14.62 5.25
CA ASN A 356 18.37 15.66 6.22
C ASN A 356 19.19 15.55 7.50
N GLY A 357 19.93 14.45 7.70
CA GLY A 357 20.72 14.22 8.89
C GLY A 357 21.95 15.13 9.01
N SER A 358 22.45 15.23 10.22
CA SER A 358 23.72 15.87 10.55
C SER A 358 24.83 14.84 10.73
N LYS A 359 26.06 15.32 10.89
CA LYS A 359 27.19 14.46 11.26
C LYS A 359 26.93 13.70 12.56
N GLU A 360 26.25 14.34 13.51
CA GLU A 360 25.92 13.75 14.81
C GLU A 360 24.86 12.66 14.69
N THR A 361 23.80 12.88 13.91
CA THR A 361 22.78 11.83 13.72
C THR A 361 23.32 10.66 12.95
N ALA A 362 24.15 10.88 11.93
CA ALA A 362 24.84 9.84 11.19
C ALA A 362 25.78 9.01 12.09
N ALA A 363 26.50 9.66 13.02
CA ALA A 363 27.34 8.96 13.99
C ALA A 363 26.52 8.16 15.02
N GLY A 364 25.37 8.68 15.45
CA GLY A 364 24.43 7.98 16.33
C GLY A 364 23.83 6.74 15.67
N PHE A 365 23.40 6.87 14.42
CA PHE A 365 22.82 5.79 13.61
C PHE A 365 23.70 4.53 13.53
N LEU A 366 25.01 4.68 13.43
CA LEU A 366 25.93 3.53 13.33
C LEU A 366 25.82 2.55 14.52
N LYS A 367 25.28 3.01 15.65
CA LYS A 367 25.07 2.22 16.87
C LYS A 367 23.65 1.65 16.99
N PHE A 368 22.74 1.96 16.08
CA PHE A 368 21.35 1.48 16.15
C PHE A 368 21.25 -0.05 16.14
N PRO A 369 20.26 -0.61 16.84
CA PRO A 369 19.88 -2.02 16.74
C PRO A 369 19.57 -2.41 15.29
N ARG A 370 20.07 -3.57 14.86
CA ARG A 370 19.94 -4.02 13.46
C ARG A 370 18.59 -4.65 13.12
N ASP A 371 17.70 -4.78 14.09
CA ASP A 371 16.30 -5.19 13.90
C ASP A 371 15.41 -4.06 13.37
N ILE A 372 15.85 -2.81 13.42
CA ILE A 372 15.15 -1.66 12.81
C ILE A 372 15.16 -1.80 11.28
N ILE A 373 14.02 -1.54 10.67
CA ILE A 373 13.82 -1.53 9.21
C ILE A 373 13.94 -0.09 8.72
N ILE A 374 14.84 0.15 7.78
CA ILE A 374 15.06 1.47 7.20
C ILE A 374 14.17 1.64 5.95
N CYS A 375 13.32 2.65 5.97
CA CYS A 375 12.43 3.05 4.88
C CYS A 375 13.11 4.17 4.08
N ASP A 376 13.74 3.80 2.97
CA ASP A 376 14.51 4.71 2.12
C ASP A 376 13.61 5.37 1.07
N TRP A 377 13.28 6.64 1.27
CA TRP A 377 12.38 7.38 0.39
C TRP A 377 13.12 8.24 -0.63
N TYR A 378 12.68 8.12 -1.90
CA TYR A 378 13.21 8.88 -3.03
C TYR A 378 12.09 9.11 -4.05
N TYR A 379 11.82 10.38 -4.40
CA TYR A 379 10.62 10.76 -5.14
C TYR A 379 10.88 11.27 -6.56
N ASP A 380 12.14 11.49 -6.91
CA ASP A 380 12.54 11.93 -8.23
C ASP A 380 12.47 10.78 -9.27
N GLY A 381 12.95 11.05 -10.47
CA GLY A 381 12.91 10.10 -11.57
C GLY A 381 13.76 8.84 -11.37
N ALA A 382 13.74 7.97 -12.37
CA ALA A 382 14.49 6.73 -12.36
C ALA A 382 16.00 6.96 -12.24
N GLN A 383 16.65 6.19 -11.35
CA GLN A 383 18.07 6.11 -11.20
C GLN A 383 18.59 4.72 -11.59
N SER A 384 19.83 4.63 -12.01
CA SER A 384 20.51 3.35 -12.30
C SER A 384 20.99 2.62 -11.04
N ALA A 385 21.20 3.36 -9.95
CA ALA A 385 21.61 2.86 -8.65
C ALA A 385 21.04 3.74 -7.52
N TYR A 386 20.88 3.15 -6.36
CA TYR A 386 20.38 3.81 -5.14
C TYR A 386 21.39 3.61 -4.01
N PRO A 387 22.46 4.45 -3.94
CA PRO A 387 23.58 4.26 -3.00
C PRO A 387 23.16 4.32 -1.53
N THR A 388 22.06 5.00 -1.20
CA THR A 388 21.50 5.02 0.15
C THR A 388 20.96 3.64 0.55
N ILE A 389 20.22 2.98 -0.33
CA ILE A 389 19.74 1.60 -0.14
C ILE A 389 20.90 0.65 0.08
N ASP A 390 21.93 0.71 -0.78
CA ASP A 390 23.13 -0.15 -0.67
C ASP A 390 23.84 0.06 0.65
N TYR A 391 24.02 1.31 1.05
CA TYR A 391 24.67 1.67 2.31
C TYR A 391 23.95 1.07 3.52
N PHE A 392 22.63 1.25 3.63
CA PHE A 392 21.89 0.71 4.78
C PHE A 392 21.91 -0.83 4.80
N LYS A 393 21.84 -1.46 3.64
CA LYS A 393 22.00 -2.91 3.51
C LYS A 393 23.37 -3.37 3.94
N GLU A 394 24.44 -2.69 3.52
CA GLU A 394 25.84 -2.97 3.91
C GLU A 394 26.06 -2.78 5.42
N GLN A 395 25.35 -1.85 6.06
CA GLN A 395 25.35 -1.70 7.51
C GLN A 395 24.54 -2.80 8.24
N GLY A 396 23.95 -3.75 7.53
CA GLY A 396 23.23 -4.91 8.08
C GLY A 396 21.76 -4.66 8.45
N PHE A 397 21.16 -3.59 7.93
CA PHE A 397 19.72 -3.33 8.14
C PHE A 397 18.84 -4.00 7.08
N SER A 398 17.62 -4.34 7.46
CA SER A 398 16.55 -4.57 6.49
C SER A 398 16.14 -3.23 5.88
N VAL A 399 15.97 -3.18 4.55
CA VAL A 399 15.64 -1.94 3.83
C VAL A 399 14.37 -2.11 3.03
N LEU A 400 13.51 -1.09 3.05
CA LEU A 400 12.39 -0.89 2.14
C LEU A 400 12.68 0.31 1.25
N SER A 401 12.51 0.16 -0.06
CA SER A 401 12.52 1.29 -0.99
C SER A 401 11.15 1.96 -0.99
N CYS A 402 11.11 3.30 -0.87
CA CYS A 402 9.87 4.04 -0.66
C CYS A 402 9.65 5.11 -1.73
N PRO A 403 9.20 4.73 -2.95
CA PRO A 403 8.85 5.67 -4.01
C PRO A 403 7.52 6.38 -3.74
N TRP A 404 7.24 7.44 -4.52
CA TRP A 404 5.96 8.15 -4.49
C TRP A 404 5.30 8.16 -5.89
N ASN A 405 4.99 9.33 -6.45
CA ASN A 405 4.13 9.53 -7.62
C ASN A 405 4.85 9.57 -8.97
N ASN A 406 6.16 9.46 -8.99
CA ASN A 406 6.92 9.39 -10.24
C ASN A 406 6.89 7.96 -10.80
N THR A 407 6.17 7.74 -11.89
CA THR A 407 6.00 6.42 -12.51
C THR A 407 7.35 5.76 -12.83
N GLY A 408 8.27 6.50 -13.44
CA GLY A 408 9.62 5.98 -13.77
C GLY A 408 10.42 5.65 -12.51
N GLY A 409 10.33 6.50 -11.50
CA GLY A 409 10.94 6.29 -10.19
C GLY A 409 10.41 5.03 -9.49
N ILE A 410 9.08 4.84 -9.46
CA ILE A 410 8.45 3.63 -8.89
C ILE A 410 8.97 2.36 -9.56
N ILE A 411 8.99 2.34 -10.89
CA ILE A 411 9.46 1.19 -11.68
C ILE A 411 10.93 0.90 -11.40
N ALA A 412 11.78 1.93 -11.46
CA ALA A 412 13.22 1.77 -11.26
C ALA A 412 13.56 1.30 -9.83
N GLN A 413 12.93 1.89 -8.81
CA GLN A 413 13.13 1.50 -7.42
C GLN A 413 12.65 0.08 -7.13
N SER A 414 11.51 -0.34 -7.70
CA SER A 414 11.00 -1.71 -7.52
C SER A 414 11.93 -2.74 -8.20
N ARG A 415 12.42 -2.45 -9.40
CA ARG A 415 13.44 -3.29 -10.07
C ARG A 415 14.72 -3.37 -9.26
N TYR A 416 15.16 -2.23 -8.71
CA TYR A 416 16.35 -2.20 -7.88
C TYR A 416 16.17 -2.99 -6.59
N ALA A 417 15.01 -2.87 -5.94
CA ALA A 417 14.66 -3.63 -4.74
C ALA A 417 14.70 -5.14 -5.00
N HIS A 418 14.10 -5.60 -6.11
CA HIS A 418 14.14 -7.00 -6.52
C HIS A 418 15.57 -7.47 -6.80
N LYS A 419 16.33 -6.73 -7.61
CA LYS A 419 17.72 -7.07 -7.96
C LYS A 419 18.67 -7.10 -6.76
N SER A 420 18.51 -6.13 -5.86
CA SER A 420 19.35 -6.01 -4.66
C SER A 420 18.96 -7.00 -3.56
N GLY A 421 17.79 -7.64 -3.66
CA GLY A 421 17.27 -8.56 -2.65
C GLY A 421 17.04 -7.88 -1.30
N ILE A 422 16.58 -6.63 -1.29
CA ILE A 422 16.13 -5.96 -0.07
C ILE A 422 14.74 -6.44 0.32
N MET A 423 14.26 -6.07 1.51
CA MET A 423 13.00 -6.55 2.09
C MET A 423 11.79 -6.29 1.18
N GLY A 424 11.77 -5.16 0.45
CA GLY A 424 10.70 -4.86 -0.49
C GLY A 424 10.49 -3.39 -0.77
N VAL A 425 9.22 -3.05 -1.07
CA VAL A 425 8.82 -1.70 -1.47
C VAL A 425 7.61 -1.25 -0.65
N LEU A 426 7.67 -0.02 -0.14
CA LEU A 426 6.58 0.70 0.51
C LEU A 426 6.26 1.95 -0.29
N GLY A 427 5.29 1.89 -1.19
CA GLY A 427 4.87 3.06 -1.97
C GLY A 427 4.17 4.10 -1.11
N THR A 428 4.57 5.36 -1.20
CA THR A 428 3.95 6.45 -0.44
C THR A 428 2.82 7.12 -1.23
N THR A 429 1.82 7.68 -0.52
CA THR A 429 0.66 8.35 -1.14
C THR A 429 0.45 9.76 -0.55
N TRP A 430 1.53 10.48 -0.30
CA TRP A 430 1.49 11.84 0.22
C TRP A 430 0.53 12.72 -0.60
N HIS A 431 -0.35 13.44 0.08
CA HIS A 431 -1.27 14.38 -0.57
C HIS A 431 -2.09 13.75 -1.71
N HIS A 432 -2.54 12.51 -1.53
CA HIS A 432 -3.22 11.72 -2.56
C HIS A 432 -4.47 12.39 -3.16
N TYR A 433 -5.13 13.29 -2.42
CA TYR A 433 -6.27 14.04 -2.92
C TYR A 433 -5.90 15.28 -3.73
N PHE A 434 -4.62 15.64 -3.83
CA PHE A 434 -4.17 16.71 -4.71
C PHE A 434 -3.84 16.15 -6.11
N GLY A 435 -4.59 16.54 -7.10
CA GLY A 435 -4.26 16.34 -8.51
C GLY A 435 -4.50 14.94 -9.08
N GLY A 436 -5.30 14.09 -8.46
CA GLY A 436 -5.74 12.83 -9.07
C GLY A 436 -4.64 11.81 -9.34
N SER A 437 -3.53 11.85 -8.63
CA SER A 437 -2.39 10.95 -8.85
C SER A 437 -2.58 9.54 -8.28
N LEU A 438 -3.52 9.35 -7.36
CA LEU A 438 -3.68 8.10 -6.61
C LEU A 438 -3.89 6.86 -7.50
N PRO A 439 -4.76 6.85 -8.54
CA PRO A 439 -4.89 5.69 -9.42
C PRO A 439 -3.60 5.32 -10.12
N ASN A 440 -2.81 6.31 -10.53
CA ASN A 440 -1.53 6.11 -11.18
C ASN A 440 -0.52 5.46 -10.24
N ILE A 441 -0.48 5.93 -8.98
CA ILE A 441 0.39 5.38 -7.93
C ILE A 441 0.05 3.91 -7.71
N TYR A 442 -1.21 3.57 -7.46
CA TYR A 442 -1.63 2.18 -7.19
C TYR A 442 -1.38 1.27 -8.38
N TYR A 443 -1.71 1.70 -9.60
CA TYR A 443 -1.45 0.94 -10.82
C TYR A 443 0.05 0.63 -10.99
N THR A 444 0.88 1.67 -10.88
CA THR A 444 2.32 1.53 -11.11
C THR A 444 2.98 0.68 -10.02
N LEU A 445 2.67 0.95 -8.75
CA LEU A 445 3.16 0.18 -7.61
C LEU A 445 2.78 -1.29 -7.73
N ALA A 446 1.50 -1.58 -8.01
CA ALA A 446 1.02 -2.94 -8.12
C ALA A 446 1.83 -3.76 -9.12
N ASN A 447 1.98 -3.23 -10.35
CA ASN A 447 2.73 -3.92 -11.39
C ASN A 447 4.22 -4.03 -11.05
N ALA A 448 4.84 -2.94 -10.59
CA ALA A 448 6.26 -2.89 -10.32
C ALA A 448 6.69 -3.77 -9.11
N MET A 449 5.85 -3.89 -8.09
CA MET A 449 6.14 -4.76 -6.93
C MET A 449 5.84 -6.23 -7.21
N TRP A 450 4.80 -6.51 -8.02
CA TRP A 450 4.41 -7.88 -8.30
C TRP A 450 5.34 -8.56 -9.31
N ASN A 451 5.58 -7.86 -10.44
CA ASN A 451 6.43 -8.34 -11.53
C ASN A 451 7.35 -7.20 -12.02
N PRO A 452 8.48 -6.96 -11.34
CA PRO A 452 9.40 -5.85 -11.65
C PRO A 452 9.93 -5.87 -13.09
N GLU A 453 10.00 -7.04 -13.71
CA GLU A 453 10.49 -7.21 -15.08
C GLU A 453 9.41 -6.97 -16.14
N ALA A 454 8.14 -6.84 -15.72
CA ALA A 454 7.06 -6.55 -16.65
C ALA A 454 7.26 -5.20 -17.35
N HIS A 455 6.73 -5.11 -18.57
CA HIS A 455 6.66 -3.84 -19.28
C HIS A 455 5.52 -2.99 -18.68
N ILE A 456 5.88 -1.95 -17.94
CA ILE A 456 4.94 -1.01 -17.33
C ILE A 456 5.03 0.30 -18.10
N SER A 457 3.88 0.77 -18.63
CA SER A 457 3.84 2.06 -19.30
C SER A 457 4.20 3.19 -18.34
N THR A 458 5.15 4.02 -18.73
CA THR A 458 5.52 5.24 -17.98
C THR A 458 4.55 6.40 -18.25
N SER A 459 3.72 6.27 -19.28
CA SER A 459 2.68 7.26 -19.58
C SER A 459 1.32 6.70 -19.16
N VAL A 460 0.85 7.13 -18.00
CA VAL A 460 -0.50 6.80 -17.53
C VAL A 460 -1.48 7.70 -18.25
N ASN A 461 -2.18 7.12 -19.21
CA ASN A 461 -3.19 7.78 -20.01
C ASN A 461 -4.61 7.59 -19.42
N ASP A 462 -5.59 8.21 -20.05
CA ASP A 462 -6.99 8.11 -19.63
C ASP A 462 -7.52 6.66 -19.61
N TYR A 463 -7.00 5.80 -20.46
CA TYR A 463 -7.36 4.39 -20.48
C TYR A 463 -6.99 3.67 -19.15
N ILE A 464 -5.75 3.87 -18.69
CA ILE A 464 -5.30 3.30 -17.40
C ILE A 464 -6.13 3.87 -16.25
N ARG A 465 -6.42 5.16 -16.27
CA ARG A 465 -7.28 5.79 -15.26
C ARG A 465 -8.68 5.19 -15.24
N GLN A 466 -9.32 5.08 -16.40
CA GLN A 466 -10.66 4.44 -16.51
C GLN A 466 -10.65 3.00 -16.06
N MET A 467 -9.59 2.26 -16.36
CA MET A 467 -9.45 0.88 -15.91
C MET A 467 -9.31 0.78 -14.40
N VAL A 468 -8.46 1.61 -13.76
CA VAL A 468 -8.37 1.66 -12.29
C VAL A 468 -9.72 2.03 -11.67
N HIS A 469 -10.45 2.96 -12.25
CA HIS A 469 -11.82 3.27 -11.81
C HIS A 469 -12.77 2.08 -11.95
N THR A 470 -12.65 1.31 -13.03
CA THR A 470 -13.42 0.08 -13.21
C THR A 470 -13.08 -0.94 -12.11
N HIS A 471 -11.79 -1.10 -11.79
CA HIS A 471 -11.36 -1.97 -10.70
C HIS A 471 -11.87 -1.50 -9.33
N ILE A 472 -11.83 -0.21 -9.05
CA ILE A 472 -12.43 0.37 -7.83
C ILE A 472 -13.91 -0.01 -7.74
N ARG A 473 -14.67 0.01 -8.82
CA ARG A 473 -16.07 -0.41 -8.85
C ARG A 473 -16.21 -1.92 -8.64
N GLN A 474 -15.34 -2.72 -9.25
CA GLN A 474 -15.35 -4.18 -9.13
C GLN A 474 -15.10 -4.70 -7.71
N ILE A 475 -14.41 -3.94 -6.86
CA ILE A 475 -14.17 -4.35 -5.45
C ILE A 475 -15.40 -4.23 -4.55
N GLY A 476 -16.59 -4.07 -5.14
CA GLY A 476 -17.87 -4.09 -4.40
C GLY A 476 -18.10 -2.83 -3.60
N TRP A 477 -17.90 -1.72 -4.23
CA TRP A 477 -17.99 -0.45 -3.59
C TRP A 477 -19.41 0.14 -3.62
N ASP A 478 -20.25 -0.27 -2.70
CA ASP A 478 -21.61 0.28 -2.51
C ASP A 478 -21.68 1.37 -1.45
N MET A 479 -20.52 1.91 -1.04
CA MET A 479 -20.51 2.90 0.02
C MET A 479 -21.22 4.16 -0.45
N LYS A 480 -22.42 4.36 0.04
CA LYS A 480 -23.12 5.63 -0.08
C LYS A 480 -22.32 6.68 0.71
N LEU A 481 -21.85 7.69 0.02
CA LEU A 481 -21.23 8.85 0.64
C LEU A 481 -22.27 9.51 1.54
N LYS A 482 -22.11 9.34 2.86
CA LYS A 482 -22.90 10.06 3.84
C LYS A 482 -22.13 11.33 4.22
N ASN A 483 -22.50 12.47 3.65
CA ASN A 483 -21.92 13.77 3.92
C ASN A 483 -20.39 13.78 3.81
N PRO A 484 -19.82 13.66 2.61
CA PRO A 484 -18.38 13.82 2.43
C PRO A 484 -17.98 15.22 2.90
N ARG A 485 -16.93 15.33 3.70
CA ARG A 485 -16.39 16.62 4.17
C ARG A 485 -15.80 17.44 3.03
N HIS A 486 -15.54 16.81 1.91
CA HIS A 486 -14.97 17.40 0.70
C HIS A 486 -15.84 17.10 -0.51
N ALA A 487 -16.90 17.88 -0.68
CA ALA A 487 -17.59 17.97 -1.96
C ALA A 487 -16.59 18.48 -3.02
N GLY A 488 -16.45 17.77 -4.13
CA GLY A 488 -15.52 18.13 -5.20
C GLY A 488 -14.11 17.56 -5.05
N THR A 489 -13.89 16.57 -4.19
CA THR A 489 -12.65 15.80 -4.20
C THR A 489 -12.59 14.90 -5.43
N TYR A 490 -11.38 14.52 -5.83
CA TYR A 490 -11.11 13.65 -6.97
C TYR A 490 -12.01 12.39 -7.05
N TYR A 491 -12.52 11.91 -5.93
CA TYR A 491 -13.37 10.72 -5.87
C TYR A 491 -14.84 10.97 -6.18
N GLU A 492 -15.30 12.20 -6.07
CA GLU A 492 -16.68 12.60 -6.42
C GLU A 492 -16.83 12.83 -7.92
N GLU A 493 -15.71 13.09 -8.62
CA GLU A 493 -15.67 13.25 -10.06
C GLU A 493 -15.73 11.93 -10.84
N ILE A 494 -15.78 10.79 -10.16
CA ILE A 494 -16.04 9.51 -10.82
C ILE A 494 -17.52 9.54 -11.26
N PRO A 495 -17.81 9.71 -12.55
CA PRO A 495 -19.18 9.77 -12.99
C PRO A 495 -19.93 8.47 -12.60
N PRO A 496 -21.18 8.55 -12.20
CA PRO A 496 -22.00 7.37 -11.97
C PRO A 496 -21.97 6.52 -13.23
N GLU A 497 -21.82 5.22 -13.06
CA GLU A 497 -21.61 4.26 -14.16
C GLU A 497 -22.61 4.45 -15.30
N PRO A 498 -22.14 4.72 -16.54
CA PRO A 498 -23.04 4.64 -17.69
C PRO A 498 -23.34 3.19 -18.11
N PHE A 499 -22.80 2.17 -17.42
CA PHE A 499 -22.80 0.80 -17.91
C PHE A 499 -23.62 -0.21 -17.09
N LEU A 500 -24.23 0.17 -15.97
CA LEU A 500 -25.08 -0.75 -15.19
C LEU A 500 -26.57 -0.41 -15.25
N ASN A 501 -26.98 0.67 -15.92
CA ASN A 501 -28.37 1.08 -16.07
C ASN A 501 -28.84 1.14 -17.53
N ASN A 502 -28.26 0.34 -18.44
CA ASN A 502 -28.84 0.12 -19.78
C ASN A 502 -28.75 -1.32 -20.17
#